data_d4adc4b01ef8b1244ab172e6ae56aae3
#
_entry.id   d4adc4b01ef8b1244ab172e6ae56aae3
#
_cell.length_a   1.000
_cell.length_b   1.000
_cell.length_c   1.000
_cell.angle_alpha   90.00
_cell.angle_beta   90.00
_cell.angle_gamma   90.00
#
_symmetry.space_group_name_H-M   'P 1'
#
loop_
_entity.id
_entity.type
_entity.pdbx_description
1 polymer ?
#
loop_
_entity_poly.entity_id
_entity_poly.type
_entity_poly.pdbx_seq_one_letter_code
_entity_poly.pdbx_strand_id
1 'polypeptide(L)'
;YDIDFPEIISLRKKFFEENDRVKNIEKSALDKSWTKEIDTKGEKLLIISEGMIMYFYPKQVKEFLNILTDNFEHFVLYLDCLSKRLVNKAKTNKAVKRTKSEYHFGVTNGKEIIELNPKLKQIGFINFTKQIAKQMKWYGKIFLPIICLMNNRLVICKYDAK
;
A
#
# COMPACT_ATOMS: atom_id res chain seq x y z
N TYR A 1 -0.10 13.99 -6.07
CA TYR A 1 1.10 14.05 -5.23
C TYR A 1 1.75 12.68 -5.17
N ASP A 2 3.04 12.61 -5.52
CA ASP A 2 3.86 11.40 -5.39
C ASP A 2 4.82 11.59 -4.22
N ILE A 3 4.77 10.67 -3.24
CA ILE A 3 5.58 10.74 -2.01
C ILE A 3 6.53 9.56 -2.00
N ASP A 4 7.83 9.83 -1.96
CA ASP A 4 8.85 8.79 -1.86
C ASP A 4 10.15 9.39 -1.29
N PHE A 5 11.14 8.55 -1.01
CA PHE A 5 12.45 9.01 -0.57
C PHE A 5 13.12 9.93 -1.59
N PRO A 6 13.95 10.89 -1.13
CA PRO A 6 14.61 11.87 -2.01
C PRO A 6 15.34 11.23 -3.20
N GLU A 7 16.00 10.10 -3.00
CA GLU A 7 16.74 9.39 -4.05
C GLU A 7 15.80 8.87 -5.15
N ILE A 8 14.62 8.39 -4.77
CA ILE A 8 13.61 7.86 -5.70
C ILE A 8 12.97 9.02 -6.47
N ILE A 9 12.57 10.08 -5.78
CA ILE A 9 12.04 11.29 -6.42
C ILE A 9 13.05 11.92 -7.37
N SER A 10 14.31 11.99 -6.98
CA SER A 10 15.40 12.48 -7.85
C SER A 10 15.55 11.64 -9.13
N LEU A 11 15.39 10.32 -9.02
CA LEU A 11 15.38 9.44 -10.18
C LEU A 11 14.12 9.65 -11.03
N ARG A 12 12.94 9.76 -10.39
CA ARG A 12 11.66 10.00 -11.04
C ARG A 12 11.66 11.27 -11.88
N LYS A 13 12.21 12.37 -11.37
CA LYS A 13 12.31 13.67 -12.06
C LYS A 13 13.10 13.61 -13.38
N LYS A 14 13.94 12.58 -13.60
CA LYS A 14 14.62 12.38 -14.88
C LYS A 14 13.72 11.83 -15.99
N PHE A 15 12.56 11.29 -15.65
CA PHE A 15 11.63 10.64 -16.58
C PHE A 15 10.26 11.33 -16.64
N PHE A 16 9.89 12.03 -15.57
CA PHE A 16 8.58 12.66 -15.43
C PHE A 16 8.74 14.09 -14.92
N GLU A 17 8.22 15.06 -15.66
CA GLU A 17 8.24 16.46 -15.28
C GLU A 17 7.12 16.77 -14.27
N GLU A 18 7.42 17.67 -13.32
CA GLU A 18 6.41 18.27 -12.45
C GLU A 18 5.61 19.32 -13.23
N ASN A 19 4.33 19.43 -12.89
CA ASN A 19 3.44 20.43 -13.45
C ASN A 19 2.33 20.78 -12.44
N ASP A 20 1.34 21.55 -12.83
CA ASP A 20 0.25 21.97 -11.94
C ASP A 20 -0.55 20.79 -11.38
N ARG A 21 -0.52 19.63 -12.03
CA ARG A 21 -1.27 18.42 -11.63
C ARG A 21 -0.40 17.33 -11.02
N VAL A 22 0.92 17.39 -11.17
CA VAL A 22 1.86 16.37 -10.69
C VAL A 22 2.93 17.06 -9.84
N LYS A 23 2.95 16.71 -8.56
CA LYS A 23 3.90 17.27 -7.58
C LYS A 23 4.59 16.12 -6.84
N ASN A 24 5.87 16.25 -6.61
CA ASN A 24 6.68 15.29 -5.88
C ASN A 24 6.99 15.79 -4.48
N ILE A 25 6.89 14.92 -3.48
CA ILE A 25 7.23 15.20 -2.09
C ILE A 25 8.35 14.25 -1.68
N GLU A 26 9.52 14.83 -1.40
CA GLU A 26 10.76 14.08 -1.10
C GLU A 26 10.83 13.74 0.40
N LYS A 27 9.93 12.86 0.88
CA LYS A 27 9.81 12.51 2.30
C LYS A 27 9.44 11.06 2.49
N SER A 28 9.83 10.52 3.64
CA SER A 28 9.28 9.24 4.09
C SER A 28 7.78 9.33 4.34
N ALA A 29 7.02 8.30 4.01
CA ALA A 29 5.61 8.21 4.35
C ALA A 29 5.35 8.28 5.87
N LEU A 30 6.37 8.03 6.71
CA LEU A 30 6.31 8.15 8.18
C LEU A 30 6.68 9.55 8.69
N ASP A 31 7.14 10.45 7.83
CA ASP A 31 7.35 11.86 8.20
C ASP A 31 6.05 12.64 8.02
N LYS A 32 5.30 12.83 9.12
CA LYS A 32 4.01 13.54 9.08
C LYS A 32 4.05 14.93 8.45
N SER A 33 5.23 15.53 8.27
CA SER A 33 5.34 16.89 7.72
C SER A 33 4.89 16.99 6.26
N TRP A 34 4.90 15.87 5.51
CA TRP A 34 4.42 15.85 4.11
C TRP A 34 2.92 16.17 3.98
N THR A 35 2.13 15.90 5.03
CA THR A 35 0.68 16.16 5.00
C THR A 35 0.37 17.65 4.83
N LYS A 36 1.28 18.53 5.29
CA LYS A 36 1.14 19.98 5.17
C LYS A 36 1.40 20.51 3.75
N GLU A 37 2.00 19.70 2.89
CA GLU A 37 2.29 20.04 1.49
C GLU A 37 1.12 19.67 0.57
N ILE A 38 0.15 18.92 1.09
CA ILE A 38 -1.03 18.51 0.33
C ILE A 38 -2.15 19.52 0.54
N ASP A 39 -2.47 20.24 -0.52
CA ASP A 39 -3.65 21.10 -0.58
C ASP A 39 -4.87 20.29 -1.05
N THR A 40 -5.74 19.97 -0.12
CA THR A 40 -6.97 19.21 -0.41
C THR A 40 -8.07 20.06 -1.04
N LYS A 41 -7.98 21.38 -0.92
CA LYS A 41 -9.04 22.33 -1.35
C LYS A 41 -10.43 21.95 -0.83
N GLY A 42 -10.48 21.26 0.31
CA GLY A 42 -11.74 20.75 0.90
C GLY A 42 -12.31 19.51 0.19
N GLU A 43 -11.60 18.92 -0.75
CA GLU A 43 -12.04 17.73 -1.49
C GLU A 43 -11.63 16.44 -0.78
N LYS A 44 -12.31 15.35 -1.15
CA LYS A 44 -11.96 14.00 -0.68
C LYS A 44 -10.70 13.53 -1.38
N LEU A 45 -9.80 12.91 -0.61
CA LEU A 45 -8.58 12.35 -1.15
C LEU A 45 -8.77 10.90 -1.59
N LEU A 46 -8.11 10.55 -2.69
CA LEU A 46 -7.78 9.18 -3.02
C LEU A 46 -6.30 8.95 -2.71
N ILE A 47 -6.02 8.05 -1.79
CA ILE A 47 -4.67 7.69 -1.37
C ILE A 47 -4.37 6.28 -1.85
N ILE A 48 -3.25 6.10 -2.55
CA ILE A 48 -2.82 4.81 -3.06
C ILE A 48 -1.44 4.49 -2.49
N SER A 49 -1.34 3.38 -1.77
CA SER A 49 -0.07 2.86 -1.27
C SER A 49 0.23 1.54 -1.97
N GLU A 50 1.16 1.58 -2.92
CA GLU A 50 1.58 0.44 -3.71
C GLU A 50 2.99 0.01 -3.31
N GLY A 51 3.18 -1.29 -3.05
CA GLY A 51 4.50 -1.90 -2.83
C GLY A 51 5.26 -1.40 -1.59
N MET A 52 4.63 -0.66 -0.67
CA MET A 52 5.31 0.03 0.43
C MET A 52 5.09 -0.66 1.78
N ILE A 53 3.85 -0.84 2.20
CA ILE A 53 3.55 -1.22 3.60
C ILE A 53 4.03 -2.62 3.98
N MET A 54 4.31 -3.47 3.01
CA MET A 54 4.85 -4.81 3.27
C MET A 54 6.26 -4.79 3.91
N TYR A 55 7.00 -3.71 3.74
CA TYR A 55 8.33 -3.50 4.32
C TYR A 55 8.28 -2.86 5.72
N PHE A 56 7.13 -2.36 6.13
CA PHE A 56 6.93 -1.74 7.43
C PHE A 56 6.67 -2.79 8.51
N TYR A 57 7.20 -2.57 9.70
CA TYR A 57 6.74 -3.28 10.88
C TYR A 57 5.30 -2.89 11.24
N PRO A 58 4.52 -3.73 11.93
CA PRO A 58 3.14 -3.41 12.29
C PRO A 58 2.98 -2.07 13.01
N LYS A 59 3.95 -1.67 13.84
CA LYS A 59 3.98 -0.37 14.52
C LYS A 59 4.05 0.79 13.52
N GLN A 60 4.89 0.65 12.49
CA GLN A 60 5.04 1.67 11.43
C GLN A 60 3.81 1.74 10.53
N VAL A 61 3.16 0.61 10.23
CA VAL A 61 1.87 0.60 9.53
C VAL A 61 0.83 1.37 10.34
N LYS A 62 0.72 1.11 11.66
CA LYS A 62 -0.16 1.87 12.55
C LYS A 62 0.15 3.36 12.55
N GLU A 63 1.43 3.72 12.61
CA GLU A 63 1.88 5.12 12.57
C GLU A 63 1.46 5.79 11.25
N PHE A 64 1.70 5.16 10.11
CA PHE A 64 1.26 5.65 8.80
C PHE A 64 -0.26 5.87 8.75
N LEU A 65 -1.05 4.89 9.19
CA LEU A 65 -2.51 5.01 9.22
C LEU A 65 -2.98 6.14 10.14
N ASN A 66 -2.31 6.35 11.27
CA ASN A 66 -2.61 7.46 12.18
C ASN A 66 -2.26 8.81 11.54
N ILE A 67 -1.11 8.93 10.86
CA ILE A 67 -0.76 10.15 10.11
C ILE A 67 -1.89 10.53 9.16
N LEU A 68 -2.49 9.57 8.45
CA LEU A 68 -3.59 9.85 7.53
C LEU A 68 -4.84 10.32 8.28
N THR A 69 -5.29 9.59 9.30
CA THR A 69 -6.54 9.90 10.03
C THR A 69 -6.45 11.11 10.94
N ASP A 70 -5.24 11.56 11.28
CA ASP A 70 -5.04 12.74 12.15
C ASP A 70 -4.84 14.03 11.34
N ASN A 71 -4.60 13.94 10.02
CA ASN A 71 -4.31 15.11 9.18
C ASN A 71 -5.30 15.31 8.03
N PHE A 72 -6.12 14.31 7.69
CA PHE A 72 -7.10 14.42 6.61
C PHE A 72 -8.50 14.06 7.12
N GLU A 73 -9.51 14.81 6.71
CA GLU A 73 -10.90 14.63 7.18
C GLU A 73 -11.64 13.54 6.39
N HIS A 74 -11.39 13.45 5.08
CA HIS A 74 -12.11 12.52 4.21
C HIS A 74 -11.17 11.90 3.18
N PHE A 75 -11.05 10.57 3.18
CA PHE A 75 -10.28 9.88 2.15
C PHE A 75 -10.75 8.44 1.90
N VAL A 76 -10.39 7.95 0.73
CA VAL A 76 -10.39 6.53 0.40
C VAL A 76 -8.93 6.09 0.23
N LEU A 77 -8.58 5.00 0.89
CA LEU A 77 -7.22 4.46 0.93
C LEU A 77 -7.18 3.08 0.26
N TYR A 78 -6.37 2.95 -0.77
CA TYR A 78 -6.06 1.70 -1.45
C TYR A 78 -4.69 1.22 -0.98
N LEU A 79 -4.65 0.04 -0.38
CA LEU A 79 -3.44 -0.58 0.17
C LEU A 79 -3.12 -1.87 -0.58
N ASP A 80 -2.02 -1.88 -1.33
CA ASP A 80 -1.44 -3.13 -1.83
C ASP A 80 -0.74 -3.85 -0.67
N CYS A 81 -1.29 -4.98 -0.29
CA CYS A 81 -0.85 -5.75 0.86
C CYS A 81 -0.31 -7.10 0.43
N LEU A 82 0.79 -7.50 1.03
CA LEU A 82 1.30 -8.86 0.93
C LEU A 82 0.36 -9.85 1.64
N SER A 83 0.33 -11.09 1.18
CA SER A 83 -0.25 -12.18 1.96
C SER A 83 0.49 -12.36 3.28
N LYS A 84 -0.24 -12.45 4.41
CA LYS A 84 0.36 -12.71 5.73
C LYS A 84 1.23 -13.98 5.75
N ARG A 85 0.95 -14.94 4.87
CA ARG A 85 1.72 -16.18 4.73
C ARG A 85 3.13 -15.98 4.15
N LEU A 86 3.37 -14.84 3.50
CA LEU A 86 4.68 -14.49 2.91
C LEU A 86 5.53 -13.60 3.81
N VAL A 87 5.00 -13.15 4.94
CA VAL A 87 5.77 -12.40 5.95
C VAL A 87 6.95 -13.25 6.41
N ASN A 88 8.12 -12.65 6.55
CA ASN A 88 9.40 -13.29 6.88
C ASN A 88 9.89 -14.32 5.84
N LYS A 89 9.27 -14.38 4.64
CA LYS A 89 9.66 -15.27 3.55
C LYS A 89 10.22 -14.53 2.32
N ALA A 90 10.74 -13.33 2.49
CA ALA A 90 11.26 -12.49 1.41
C ALA A 90 12.32 -13.20 0.56
N LYS A 91 13.15 -14.07 1.17
CA LYS A 91 14.18 -14.86 0.48
C LYS A 91 13.64 -15.82 -0.59
N THR A 92 12.35 -16.13 -0.58
CA THR A 92 11.70 -16.96 -1.61
C THR A 92 11.33 -16.15 -2.87
N ASN A 93 11.29 -14.83 -2.80
CA ASN A 93 10.98 -13.96 -3.94
C ASN A 93 12.29 -13.59 -4.67
N LYS A 94 12.43 -13.99 -5.94
CA LYS A 94 13.64 -13.73 -6.75
C LYS A 94 13.97 -12.24 -6.88
N ALA A 95 12.98 -11.37 -6.94
CA ALA A 95 13.17 -9.91 -7.04
C ALA A 95 13.77 -9.33 -5.75
N VAL A 96 13.32 -9.80 -4.60
CA VAL A 96 13.74 -9.32 -3.28
C VAL A 96 15.02 -10.03 -2.80
N LYS A 97 15.29 -11.23 -3.29
CA LYS A 97 16.49 -12.02 -2.92
C LYS A 97 17.81 -11.27 -3.19
N ARG A 98 17.83 -10.37 -4.17
CA ARG A 98 18.99 -9.53 -4.53
C ARG A 98 19.11 -8.27 -3.68
N THR A 99 18.08 -7.94 -2.91
CA THR A 99 18.06 -6.80 -1.99
C THR A 99 18.16 -7.30 -0.55
N LYS A 100 18.52 -6.43 0.38
CA LYS A 100 18.49 -6.71 1.83
C LYS A 100 17.09 -6.51 2.42
N SER A 101 16.06 -6.32 1.58
CA SER A 101 14.70 -6.02 2.02
C SER A 101 14.01 -7.27 2.58
N GLU A 102 13.26 -7.09 3.64
CA GLU A 102 12.46 -8.14 4.30
C GLU A 102 11.00 -7.72 4.37
N TYR A 103 10.11 -8.71 4.34
CA TYR A 103 8.68 -8.45 4.49
C TYR A 103 8.28 -8.61 5.95
N HIS A 104 7.78 -7.54 6.55
CA HIS A 104 7.40 -7.49 7.97
C HIS A 104 5.89 -7.40 8.18
N PHE A 105 5.13 -7.00 7.16
CA PHE A 105 3.68 -6.85 7.26
C PHE A 105 2.95 -7.53 6.09
N GLY A 106 1.82 -8.11 6.41
CA GLY A 106 0.92 -8.72 5.44
C GLY A 106 -0.44 -9.00 6.07
N VAL A 107 -1.46 -9.18 5.22
CA VAL A 107 -2.84 -9.36 5.65
C VAL A 107 -3.43 -10.69 5.17
N THR A 108 -4.44 -11.16 5.87
CA THR A 108 -5.26 -12.31 5.47
C THR A 108 -6.50 -11.84 4.70
N ASN A 109 -7.26 -10.93 5.29
CA ASN A 109 -8.53 -10.42 4.76
C ASN A 109 -8.71 -8.89 4.93
N GLY A 110 -7.68 -8.19 5.39
CA GLY A 110 -7.67 -6.75 5.59
C GLY A 110 -8.17 -6.28 6.95
N LYS A 111 -8.74 -7.15 7.78
CA LYS A 111 -9.15 -6.78 9.15
C LYS A 111 -7.97 -6.31 10.00
N GLU A 112 -6.78 -6.81 9.71
CA GLU A 112 -5.55 -6.40 10.38
C GLU A 112 -5.29 -4.89 10.26
N ILE A 113 -5.72 -4.26 9.16
CA ILE A 113 -5.62 -2.80 8.98
C ILE A 113 -6.57 -2.07 9.96
N ILE A 114 -7.79 -2.58 10.10
CA ILE A 114 -8.79 -1.99 11.01
C ILE A 114 -8.40 -2.19 12.48
N GLU A 115 -7.78 -3.32 12.82
CA GLU A 115 -7.24 -3.58 14.16
C GLU A 115 -6.13 -2.58 14.52
N LEU A 116 -5.31 -2.16 13.54
CA LEU A 116 -4.25 -1.17 13.74
C LEU A 116 -4.80 0.27 13.86
N ASN A 117 -5.86 0.60 13.13
CA ASN A 117 -6.54 1.89 13.24
C ASN A 117 -8.06 1.73 13.10
N PRO A 118 -8.79 1.64 14.23
CA PRO A 118 -10.26 1.45 14.24
C PRO A 118 -11.08 2.65 13.71
N LYS A 119 -10.46 3.81 13.46
CA LYS A 119 -11.12 4.95 12.80
C LYS A 119 -11.44 4.65 11.33
N LEU A 120 -10.70 3.72 10.70
CA LEU A 120 -10.90 3.30 9.32
C LEU A 120 -12.06 2.31 9.20
N LYS A 121 -12.76 2.36 8.07
CA LYS A 121 -13.76 1.37 7.67
C LYS A 121 -13.31 0.64 6.42
N GLN A 122 -13.17 -0.67 6.48
CA GLN A 122 -12.91 -1.47 5.29
C GLN A 122 -14.17 -1.50 4.41
N ILE A 123 -14.04 -1.05 3.16
CA ILE A 123 -15.13 -1.00 2.18
C ILE A 123 -14.91 -1.93 1.00
N GLY A 124 -13.69 -2.49 0.86
CA GLY A 124 -13.38 -3.44 -0.20
C GLY A 124 -12.20 -4.34 0.14
N PHE A 125 -12.19 -5.49 -0.52
CA PHE A 125 -11.08 -6.45 -0.46
C PHE A 125 -11.01 -7.21 -1.78
N ILE A 126 -9.85 -7.18 -2.43
CA ILE A 126 -9.63 -7.88 -3.69
C ILE A 126 -8.41 -8.79 -3.54
N ASN A 127 -8.61 -10.07 -3.82
CA ASN A 127 -7.51 -11.01 -4.06
C ASN A 127 -7.38 -11.20 -5.57
N PHE A 128 -6.22 -10.91 -6.13
CA PHE A 128 -5.99 -10.89 -7.58
C PHE A 128 -6.02 -12.28 -8.26
N THR A 129 -6.27 -13.34 -7.52
CA THR A 129 -6.29 -14.72 -8.05
C THR A 129 -7.27 -14.91 -9.20
N LYS A 130 -8.45 -14.27 -9.16
CA LYS A 130 -9.43 -14.36 -10.27
C LYS A 130 -8.90 -13.72 -11.56
N GLN A 131 -8.18 -12.63 -11.46
CA GLN A 131 -7.57 -11.93 -12.59
C GLN A 131 -6.44 -12.77 -13.19
N ILE A 132 -5.57 -13.33 -12.34
CA ILE A 132 -4.50 -14.25 -12.75
C ILE A 132 -5.09 -15.50 -13.42
N ALA A 133 -6.14 -16.10 -12.85
CA ALA A 133 -6.79 -17.30 -13.39
C ALA A 133 -7.31 -17.12 -14.82
N LYS A 134 -7.72 -15.90 -15.21
CA LYS A 134 -8.17 -15.60 -16.58
C LYS A 134 -7.04 -15.71 -17.62
N GLN A 135 -5.80 -15.46 -17.19
CA GLN A 135 -4.61 -15.49 -18.05
C GLN A 135 -3.91 -16.86 -18.04
N MET A 136 -4.34 -17.76 -17.14
CA MET A 136 -3.71 -19.07 -16.99
C MET A 136 -4.30 -20.10 -17.95
N LYS A 137 -3.43 -20.94 -18.52
CA LYS A 137 -3.83 -22.16 -19.23
C LYS A 137 -4.54 -23.11 -18.26
N TRP A 138 -5.41 -23.99 -18.81
CA TRP A 138 -6.30 -24.86 -17.99
C TRP A 138 -5.54 -25.71 -16.95
N TYR A 139 -4.37 -26.25 -17.30
CA TYR A 139 -3.54 -27.09 -16.39
C TYR A 139 -2.93 -26.28 -15.25
N GLY A 140 -2.66 -24.98 -15.47
CA GLY A 140 -2.14 -24.09 -14.42
C GLY A 140 -3.20 -23.77 -13.34
N LYS A 141 -4.48 -23.90 -13.67
CA LYS A 141 -5.57 -23.60 -12.75
C LYS A 141 -5.63 -24.55 -11.53
N ILE A 142 -4.99 -25.71 -11.61
CA ILE A 142 -4.82 -26.63 -10.47
C ILE A 142 -4.08 -25.97 -9.29
N PHE A 143 -3.21 -24.98 -9.56
CA PHE A 143 -2.47 -24.27 -8.53
C PHE A 143 -3.21 -23.04 -7.94
N LEU A 144 -4.42 -22.74 -8.41
CA LEU A 144 -5.19 -21.57 -7.95
C LEU A 144 -5.39 -21.52 -6.43
N PRO A 145 -5.65 -22.62 -5.69
CA PRO A 145 -5.75 -22.57 -4.23
C PRO A 145 -4.45 -22.05 -3.58
N ILE A 146 -3.30 -22.50 -4.06
CA ILE A 146 -1.99 -22.07 -3.56
C ILE A 146 -1.75 -20.60 -3.92
N ILE A 147 -2.04 -20.21 -5.17
CA ILE A 147 -1.93 -18.82 -5.63
C ILE A 147 -2.83 -17.92 -4.79
N CYS A 148 -4.07 -18.33 -4.51
CA CYS A 148 -5.01 -17.58 -3.69
C CYS A 148 -4.47 -17.32 -2.27
N LEU A 149 -3.74 -18.26 -1.71
CA LEU A 149 -3.15 -18.14 -0.38
C LEU A 149 -1.90 -17.23 -0.35
N MET A 150 -1.16 -17.16 -1.45
CA MET A 150 0.13 -16.48 -1.53
C MET A 150 0.10 -15.15 -2.30
N ASN A 151 -0.98 -14.88 -3.04
CA ASN A 151 -1.09 -13.69 -3.87
C ASN A 151 -1.23 -12.42 -3.04
N ASN A 152 -0.89 -11.26 -3.64
CA ASN A 152 -1.15 -9.95 -3.04
C ASN A 152 -2.65 -9.67 -2.94
N ARG A 153 -2.98 -8.73 -2.07
CA ARG A 153 -4.35 -8.31 -1.77
C ARG A 153 -4.44 -6.79 -1.83
N LEU A 154 -5.52 -6.31 -2.40
CA LEU A 154 -5.87 -4.90 -2.31
C LEU A 154 -6.92 -4.74 -1.20
N VAL A 155 -6.57 -4.01 -0.17
CA VAL A 155 -7.48 -3.60 0.90
C VAL A 155 -7.92 -2.18 0.61
N ILE A 156 -9.23 -1.93 0.60
CA ILE A 156 -9.79 -0.61 0.36
C ILE A 156 -10.45 -0.15 1.65
N CYS A 157 -9.97 0.95 2.20
CA CYS A 157 -10.47 1.56 3.41
C CYS A 157 -11.04 2.95 3.12
N LYS A 158 -11.98 3.38 3.95
CA LYS A 158 -12.53 4.72 3.94
C LYS A 158 -12.39 5.34 5.32
N TYR A 159 -12.14 6.63 5.35
CA TYR A 159 -12.20 7.47 6.54
C TYR A 159 -13.08 8.69 6.27
N ASP A 160 -13.97 8.97 7.20
CA ASP A 160 -14.72 10.21 7.26
C ASP A 160 -14.62 10.68 8.72
N ALA A 161 -14.03 11.85 8.95
CA ALA A 161 -14.07 12.51 10.26
C ALA A 161 -15.53 12.77 10.66
N LYS A 162 -15.80 12.63 11.96
CA LYS A 162 -17.13 12.90 12.51
C LYS A 162 -17.40 14.39 12.59
#